data_2873201742eca84cad50203448f9cb93
#
_entry.id   2873201742eca84cad50203448f9cb93
#
_cell.length_a   1.000
_cell.length_b   1.000
_cell.length_c   1.000
_cell.angle_alpha   90.00
_cell.angle_beta   90.00
_cell.angle_gamma   90.00
#
_symmetry.space_group_name_H-M   'P 1'
#
loop_
_entity.id
_entity.type
_entity.pdbx_description
1 polymer ?
#
loop_
_entity_poly.entity_id
_entity_poly.type
_entity_poly.pdbx_seq_one_letter_code
_entity_poly.pdbx_strand_id
1 'polypeptide(L)'
;GNIGKQVSVLAESLGMKVIFYDIETKLPLGNAENRKSLKEVIAHSDIVTLHVPELTSTKNLINKKALAWFKKGSILINYARGEVVDLDALRKALLEGSIGGAAVDVFPVEPEKNGDHFSSPLQGLSNVLLTPHIGGSTQEAQLNIGDDVSSKLFNYLEKGSSIGSHSIPELALPPQEGTHRILHIHHNVPGVLSEINTQLSKNKINILGQYLKTNDAIGYVVLDVNKNLSKNALELLRKVKGTIKVRMLY
;
A
#
# COMPACT_ATOMS: atom_id res chain seq x y z
N GLY A 1 -6.83 -3.99 -2.12
CA GLY A 1 -6.11 -3.78 -0.85
C GLY A 1 -6.96 -4.18 0.36
N ASN A 2 -6.47 -3.88 1.58
CA ASN A 2 -7.16 -4.31 2.81
C ASN A 2 -8.55 -3.68 2.97
N ILE A 3 -8.67 -2.39 2.70
CA ILE A 3 -9.95 -1.66 2.80
C ILE A 3 -10.93 -2.15 1.73
N GLY A 4 -10.51 -2.20 0.46
CA GLY A 4 -11.39 -2.63 -0.63
C GLY A 4 -11.95 -4.03 -0.45
N LYS A 5 -11.17 -4.96 0.13
CA LYS A 5 -11.64 -6.31 0.48
C LYS A 5 -12.76 -6.27 1.52
N GLN A 6 -12.61 -5.49 2.58
CA GLN A 6 -13.64 -5.37 3.61
C GLN A 6 -14.90 -4.70 3.06
N VAL A 7 -14.74 -3.66 2.26
CA VAL A 7 -15.88 -3.00 1.58
C VAL A 7 -16.59 -3.97 0.64
N SER A 8 -15.87 -4.84 -0.09
CA SER A 8 -16.50 -5.82 -0.98
C SER A 8 -17.38 -6.81 -0.21
N VAL A 9 -16.94 -7.29 0.96
CA VAL A 9 -17.73 -8.19 1.82
C VAL A 9 -18.98 -7.50 2.36
N LEU A 10 -18.85 -6.24 2.81
CA LEU A 10 -19.98 -5.46 3.28
C LEU A 10 -20.99 -5.16 2.16
N ALA A 11 -20.51 -4.80 0.97
CA ALA A 11 -21.38 -4.55 -0.19
C ALA A 11 -22.14 -5.82 -0.61
N GLU A 12 -21.47 -6.98 -0.61
CA GLU A 12 -22.12 -8.25 -0.87
C GLU A 12 -23.22 -8.56 0.15
N SER A 13 -22.97 -8.30 1.43
CA SER A 13 -23.97 -8.50 2.50
C SER A 13 -25.20 -7.63 2.35
N LEU A 14 -25.07 -6.51 1.65
CA LEU A 14 -26.18 -5.61 1.27
C LEU A 14 -26.85 -6.03 -0.06
N GLY A 15 -26.49 -7.16 -0.63
CA GLY A 15 -27.04 -7.67 -1.90
C GLY A 15 -26.45 -7.04 -3.15
N MET A 16 -25.33 -6.31 -3.05
CA MET A 16 -24.68 -5.68 -4.20
C MET A 16 -23.83 -6.71 -4.96
N LYS A 17 -23.80 -6.62 -6.28
CA LYS A 17 -22.82 -7.31 -7.11
C LYS A 17 -21.53 -6.50 -7.15
N VAL A 18 -20.41 -7.09 -6.72
CA VAL A 18 -19.11 -6.42 -6.63
C VAL A 18 -18.23 -6.77 -7.82
N ILE A 19 -17.70 -5.73 -8.48
CA ILE A 19 -16.64 -5.86 -9.48
C ILE A 19 -15.44 -4.98 -9.06
N PHE A 20 -14.22 -5.43 -9.34
CA PHE A 20 -13.02 -4.68 -8.93
C PHE A 20 -11.92 -4.74 -9.98
N TYR A 21 -11.00 -3.78 -9.89
CA TYR A 21 -9.73 -3.75 -10.61
C TYR A 21 -8.61 -3.39 -9.63
N ASP A 22 -7.49 -4.07 -9.73
CA ASP A 22 -6.25 -3.77 -9.01
C ASP A 22 -5.08 -3.98 -10.00
N ILE A 23 -4.02 -3.18 -9.87
CA ILE A 23 -2.80 -3.33 -10.69
C ILE A 23 -2.06 -4.63 -10.36
N GLU A 24 -2.24 -5.15 -9.14
CA GLU A 24 -1.73 -6.44 -8.71
C GLU A 24 -2.81 -7.52 -8.83
N THR A 25 -2.39 -8.74 -9.14
CA THR A 25 -3.29 -9.88 -9.11
C THR A 25 -3.77 -10.14 -7.70
N LYS A 26 -5.05 -9.93 -7.44
CA LYS A 26 -5.70 -10.20 -6.15
C LYS A 26 -6.72 -11.32 -6.30
N LEU A 27 -6.75 -12.19 -5.30
CA LEU A 27 -7.82 -13.18 -5.20
C LEU A 27 -9.12 -12.48 -4.79
N PRO A 28 -10.22 -12.72 -5.52
CA PRO A 28 -11.53 -12.20 -5.15
C PRO A 28 -12.02 -12.82 -3.83
N LEU A 29 -12.87 -12.08 -3.11
CA LEU A 29 -13.61 -12.56 -1.95
C LEU A 29 -15.09 -12.58 -2.29
N GLY A 30 -15.80 -13.60 -1.82
CA GLY A 30 -17.24 -13.74 -2.02
C GLY A 30 -17.62 -13.71 -3.52
N ASN A 31 -18.59 -12.87 -3.87
CA ASN A 31 -19.08 -12.73 -5.24
C ASN A 31 -18.28 -11.69 -6.08
N ALA A 32 -17.20 -11.13 -5.54
CA ALA A 32 -16.42 -10.10 -6.23
C ALA A 32 -15.75 -10.64 -7.50
N GLU A 33 -15.94 -9.96 -8.63
CA GLU A 33 -15.37 -10.33 -9.91
C GLU A 33 -14.26 -9.36 -10.33
N ASN A 34 -13.07 -9.89 -10.68
CA ASN A 34 -11.98 -9.07 -11.22
C ASN A 34 -12.29 -8.64 -12.67
N ARG A 35 -12.00 -7.39 -12.99
CA ARG A 35 -12.07 -6.81 -14.34
C ARG A 35 -10.67 -6.51 -14.87
N LYS A 36 -10.54 -6.49 -16.20
CA LYS A 36 -9.24 -6.32 -16.88
C LYS A 36 -8.71 -4.89 -16.84
N SER A 37 -9.56 -3.91 -16.55
CA SER A 37 -9.17 -2.50 -16.57
C SER A 37 -10.04 -1.62 -15.68
N LEU A 38 -9.48 -0.49 -15.24
CA LEU A 38 -10.21 0.55 -14.54
C LEU A 38 -11.44 1.03 -15.33
N LYS A 39 -11.30 1.21 -16.64
CA LYS A 39 -12.39 1.62 -17.52
C LYS A 39 -13.56 0.64 -17.48
N GLU A 40 -13.27 -0.65 -17.48
CA GLU A 40 -14.30 -1.68 -17.43
C GLU A 40 -15.08 -1.65 -16.11
N VAL A 41 -14.37 -1.47 -14.97
CA VAL A 41 -15.05 -1.29 -13.67
C VAL A 41 -15.93 -0.06 -13.68
N ILE A 42 -15.41 1.08 -14.07
CA ILE A 42 -16.15 2.35 -14.07
C ILE A 42 -17.40 2.25 -14.97
N ALA A 43 -17.26 1.71 -16.18
CA ALA A 43 -18.35 1.65 -17.15
C ALA A 43 -19.49 0.71 -16.75
N HIS A 44 -19.26 -0.24 -15.85
CA HIS A 44 -20.26 -1.23 -15.44
C HIS A 44 -20.76 -1.05 -14.01
N SER A 45 -20.27 -0.04 -13.29
CA SER A 45 -20.67 0.21 -11.89
C SER A 45 -21.73 1.29 -11.77
N ASP A 46 -22.65 1.10 -10.82
CA ASP A 46 -23.59 2.12 -10.38
C ASP A 46 -22.99 2.97 -9.25
N ILE A 47 -22.07 2.36 -8.48
CA ILE A 47 -21.28 3.02 -7.43
C ILE A 47 -19.83 2.64 -7.64
N VAL A 48 -18.94 3.63 -7.71
CA VAL A 48 -17.50 3.45 -7.78
C VAL A 48 -16.87 3.96 -6.50
N THR A 49 -16.12 3.11 -5.78
CA THR A 49 -15.38 3.48 -4.58
C THR A 49 -13.89 3.25 -4.77
N LEU A 50 -13.08 4.19 -4.28
CA LEU A 50 -11.63 4.22 -4.48
C LEU A 50 -10.92 3.76 -3.20
N HIS A 51 -9.93 2.84 -3.36
CA HIS A 51 -9.11 2.28 -2.27
C HIS A 51 -7.65 2.15 -2.69
N VAL A 52 -7.14 3.17 -3.36
CA VAL A 52 -5.76 3.22 -3.87
C VAL A 52 -4.89 4.14 -3.00
N PRO A 53 -3.57 3.87 -2.87
CA PRO A 53 -2.66 4.78 -2.17
C PRO A 53 -2.41 6.04 -3.00
N GLU A 54 -1.85 7.06 -2.35
CA GLU A 54 -1.33 8.25 -3.03
C GLU A 54 0.05 7.95 -3.62
N LEU A 55 0.13 7.93 -4.94
CA LEU A 55 1.33 7.68 -5.72
C LEU A 55 1.30 8.58 -6.96
N THR A 56 2.45 8.77 -7.60
CA THR A 56 2.52 9.48 -8.89
C THR A 56 1.59 8.85 -9.95
N SER A 57 1.46 7.51 -9.93
CA SER A 57 0.60 6.76 -10.86
C SER A 57 -0.89 6.85 -10.55
N THR A 58 -1.28 7.23 -9.34
CA THR A 58 -2.68 7.38 -8.92
C THR A 58 -3.14 8.83 -8.84
N LYS A 59 -2.24 9.79 -9.05
CA LYS A 59 -2.59 11.21 -9.12
C LYS A 59 -3.53 11.47 -10.30
N ASN A 60 -4.67 12.11 -10.00
CA ASN A 60 -5.73 12.35 -10.98
C ASN A 60 -6.17 11.09 -11.76
N LEU A 61 -6.18 9.93 -11.08
CA LEU A 61 -6.66 8.68 -11.65
C LEU A 61 -8.09 8.83 -12.20
N ILE A 62 -8.93 9.53 -11.43
CA ILE A 62 -10.29 9.92 -11.84
C ILE A 62 -10.23 11.37 -12.35
N ASN A 63 -9.78 11.53 -13.57
CA ASN A 63 -9.74 12.79 -14.31
C ASN A 63 -10.96 12.93 -15.24
N LYS A 64 -11.02 14.02 -16.00
CA LYS A 64 -12.10 14.28 -16.97
C LYS A 64 -12.35 13.10 -17.94
N LYS A 65 -11.28 12.42 -18.40
CA LYS A 65 -11.39 11.25 -19.29
C LYS A 65 -12.03 10.06 -18.58
N ALA A 66 -11.61 9.78 -17.34
CA ALA A 66 -12.17 8.69 -16.55
C ALA A 66 -13.63 8.96 -16.15
N LEU A 67 -13.97 10.20 -15.82
CA LEU A 67 -15.35 10.61 -15.52
C LEU A 67 -16.30 10.38 -16.70
N ALA A 68 -15.82 10.50 -17.93
CA ALA A 68 -16.61 10.20 -19.12
C ALA A 68 -16.93 8.69 -19.31
N TRP A 69 -16.31 7.80 -18.54
CA TRP A 69 -16.61 6.36 -18.59
C TRP A 69 -17.74 5.95 -17.66
N PHE A 70 -18.12 6.81 -16.72
CA PHE A 70 -19.16 6.51 -15.73
C PHE A 70 -20.53 6.37 -16.40
N LYS A 71 -21.36 5.48 -15.87
CA LYS A 71 -22.77 5.45 -16.22
C LYS A 71 -23.43 6.76 -15.80
N LYS A 72 -24.34 7.27 -16.60
CA LYS A 72 -25.14 8.44 -16.22
C LYS A 72 -25.88 8.18 -14.90
N GLY A 73 -25.72 9.11 -13.97
CA GLY A 73 -26.36 9.04 -12.66
C GLY A 73 -25.68 8.12 -11.63
N SER A 74 -24.52 7.53 -11.95
CA SER A 74 -23.75 6.76 -10.99
C SER A 74 -23.11 7.63 -9.90
N ILE A 75 -22.64 6.99 -8.84
CA ILE A 75 -22.08 7.64 -7.64
C ILE A 75 -20.58 7.37 -7.56
N LEU A 76 -19.80 8.40 -7.24
CA LEU A 76 -18.38 8.28 -6.91
C LEU A 76 -18.15 8.45 -5.41
N ILE A 77 -17.39 7.53 -4.80
CA ILE A 77 -16.96 7.59 -3.40
C ILE A 77 -15.42 7.66 -3.36
N ASN A 78 -14.90 8.75 -2.78
CA ASN A 78 -13.47 8.90 -2.51
C ASN A 78 -13.20 9.04 -1.02
N TYR A 79 -12.84 7.94 -0.39
CA TYR A 79 -12.35 7.84 0.97
C TYR A 79 -10.90 7.30 0.99
N ALA A 80 -10.18 7.47 -0.14
CA ALA A 80 -8.81 7.01 -0.28
C ALA A 80 -7.79 8.13 -0.06
N ARG A 81 -7.58 8.99 -1.07
CA ARG A 81 -6.66 10.14 -1.02
C ARG A 81 -7.19 11.27 -1.90
N GLY A 82 -6.94 12.52 -1.49
CA GLY A 82 -7.47 13.71 -2.16
C GLY A 82 -6.99 13.87 -3.61
N GLU A 83 -5.70 13.66 -3.84
CA GLU A 83 -5.09 13.82 -5.18
C GLU A 83 -5.52 12.77 -6.22
N VAL A 84 -6.26 11.73 -5.81
CA VAL A 84 -6.70 10.66 -6.73
C VAL A 84 -7.79 11.15 -7.68
N VAL A 85 -8.56 12.15 -7.28
CA VAL A 85 -9.69 12.69 -8.06
C VAL A 85 -9.43 14.14 -8.44
N ASP A 86 -9.60 14.46 -9.71
CA ASP A 86 -9.68 15.84 -10.20
C ASP A 86 -11.03 16.46 -9.76
N LEU A 87 -10.99 17.26 -8.70
CA LEU A 87 -12.21 17.80 -8.08
C LEU A 87 -12.92 18.83 -8.98
N ASP A 88 -12.19 19.58 -9.83
CA ASP A 88 -12.78 20.52 -10.76
C ASP A 88 -13.53 19.79 -11.89
N ALA A 89 -12.91 18.73 -12.42
CA ALA A 89 -13.56 17.88 -13.40
C ALA A 89 -14.79 17.16 -12.80
N LEU A 90 -14.69 16.68 -11.55
CA LEU A 90 -15.82 16.06 -10.84
C LEU A 90 -16.96 17.05 -10.61
N ARG A 91 -16.65 18.28 -10.16
CA ARG A 91 -17.66 19.34 -10.01
C ARG A 91 -18.43 19.57 -11.29
N LYS A 92 -17.74 19.67 -12.41
CA LYS A 92 -18.39 19.86 -13.72
C LYS A 92 -19.30 18.69 -14.06
N ALA A 93 -18.83 17.45 -13.88
CA ALA A 93 -19.62 16.24 -14.15
C ALA A 93 -20.89 16.13 -13.29
N LEU A 94 -20.81 16.58 -12.02
CA LEU A 94 -21.95 16.64 -11.10
C LEU A 94 -22.98 17.69 -11.52
N LEU A 95 -22.53 18.89 -11.92
CA LEU A 95 -23.41 19.96 -12.39
C LEU A 95 -24.10 19.63 -13.71
N GLU A 96 -23.41 18.91 -14.60
CA GLU A 96 -23.95 18.43 -15.87
C GLU A 96 -24.87 17.19 -15.70
N GLY A 97 -24.93 16.60 -14.49
CA GLY A 97 -25.73 15.42 -14.21
C GLY A 97 -25.22 14.13 -14.86
N SER A 98 -23.99 14.11 -15.35
CA SER A 98 -23.34 12.90 -15.85
C SER A 98 -22.96 11.96 -14.69
N ILE A 99 -22.55 12.52 -13.56
CA ILE A 99 -22.41 11.84 -12.25
C ILE A 99 -23.61 12.26 -11.39
N GLY A 100 -24.30 11.27 -10.81
CA GLY A 100 -25.49 11.50 -10.01
C GLY A 100 -25.20 12.06 -8.61
N GLY A 101 -24.05 11.68 -8.03
CA GLY A 101 -23.64 12.15 -6.71
C GLY A 101 -22.22 11.75 -6.37
N ALA A 102 -21.65 12.34 -5.33
CA ALA A 102 -20.35 11.97 -4.81
C ALA A 102 -20.31 12.01 -3.28
N ALA A 103 -19.49 11.15 -2.67
CA ALA A 103 -19.09 11.22 -1.27
C ALA A 103 -17.57 11.33 -1.19
N VAL A 104 -17.07 12.38 -0.53
CA VAL A 104 -15.65 12.73 -0.49
C VAL A 104 -15.24 13.04 0.95
N ASP A 105 -14.29 12.27 1.47
CA ASP A 105 -13.73 12.42 2.82
C ASP A 105 -12.32 13.04 2.81
N VAL A 106 -11.68 13.10 1.63
CA VAL A 106 -10.27 13.43 1.46
C VAL A 106 -10.07 14.49 0.36
N PHE A 107 -9.16 15.44 0.58
CA PHE A 107 -9.00 16.59 -0.31
C PHE A 107 -7.52 16.83 -0.65
N PRO A 108 -7.19 17.39 -1.83
CA PRO A 108 -5.80 17.72 -2.17
C PRO A 108 -5.17 18.75 -1.23
N VAL A 109 -6.00 19.63 -0.68
CA VAL A 109 -5.58 20.63 0.33
C VAL A 109 -6.53 20.50 1.50
N GLU A 110 -5.99 20.14 2.64
CA GLU A 110 -6.71 19.97 3.90
C GLU A 110 -6.21 20.97 4.94
N PRO A 111 -7.07 21.46 5.85
CA PRO A 111 -6.67 22.32 6.96
C PRO A 111 -5.66 21.59 7.87
N GLU A 112 -4.64 22.30 8.35
CA GLU A 112 -3.66 21.72 9.29
C GLU A 112 -4.24 21.59 10.71
N LYS A 113 -5.22 22.41 11.06
CA LYS A 113 -5.83 22.44 12.39
C LYS A 113 -7.35 22.57 12.31
N ASN A 114 -8.02 22.07 13.32
CA ASN A 114 -9.46 22.29 13.49
C ASN A 114 -9.76 23.80 13.63
N GLY A 115 -10.69 24.27 12.81
CA GLY A 115 -11.11 25.68 12.77
C GLY A 115 -10.42 26.51 11.69
N ASP A 116 -9.41 26.00 11.01
CA ASP A 116 -8.84 26.64 9.83
C ASP A 116 -9.85 26.65 8.67
N HIS A 117 -9.69 27.63 7.77
CA HIS A 117 -10.59 27.77 6.63
C HIS A 117 -10.43 26.58 5.68
N PHE A 118 -11.55 25.92 5.38
CA PHE A 118 -11.63 24.85 4.38
C PHE A 118 -12.30 25.37 3.10
N SER A 119 -11.70 25.08 1.96
CA SER A 119 -12.27 25.41 0.65
C SER A 119 -12.15 24.21 -0.29
N SER A 120 -13.25 23.87 -0.95
CA SER A 120 -13.30 22.81 -1.96
C SER A 120 -14.23 23.22 -3.10
N PRO A 121 -13.88 22.91 -4.36
CA PRO A 121 -14.77 23.13 -5.50
C PRO A 121 -16.16 22.46 -5.34
N LEU A 122 -16.25 21.43 -4.50
CA LEU A 122 -17.47 20.64 -4.31
C LEU A 122 -18.44 21.23 -3.28
N GLN A 123 -18.04 22.26 -2.54
CA GLN A 123 -18.93 22.90 -1.56
C GLN A 123 -20.17 23.49 -2.21
N GLY A 124 -21.31 23.39 -1.53
CA GLY A 124 -22.59 23.94 -1.97
C GLY A 124 -23.34 23.09 -3.01
N LEU A 125 -22.79 21.96 -3.45
CA LEU A 125 -23.50 21.04 -4.34
C LEU A 125 -24.44 20.14 -3.52
N SER A 126 -25.73 20.09 -3.91
CA SER A 126 -26.77 19.33 -3.19
C SER A 126 -26.67 17.81 -3.33
N ASN A 127 -25.93 17.35 -4.32
CA ASN A 127 -25.70 15.93 -4.62
C ASN A 127 -24.30 15.45 -4.18
N VAL A 128 -23.67 16.17 -3.23
CA VAL A 128 -22.34 15.83 -2.70
C VAL A 128 -22.37 15.75 -1.18
N LEU A 129 -21.82 14.68 -0.63
CA LEU A 129 -21.53 14.53 0.79
C LEU A 129 -20.04 14.78 1.01
N LEU A 130 -19.70 15.77 1.84
CA LEU A 130 -18.33 16.06 2.26
C LEU A 130 -18.18 15.71 3.73
N THR A 131 -17.13 14.99 4.08
CA THR A 131 -16.76 14.65 5.45
C THR A 131 -15.33 15.10 5.75
N PRO A 132 -14.98 15.41 7.02
CA PRO A 132 -13.70 16.07 7.34
C PRO A 132 -12.54 15.09 7.59
N HIS A 133 -12.31 14.14 6.68
CA HIS A 133 -11.24 13.13 6.73
C HIS A 133 -11.24 12.35 8.05
N ILE A 134 -12.38 11.78 8.42
CA ILE A 134 -12.59 11.14 9.72
C ILE A 134 -12.28 9.64 9.77
N GLY A 135 -12.05 8.99 8.63
CA GLY A 135 -11.87 7.53 8.56
C GLY A 135 -10.74 6.98 9.42
N GLY A 136 -9.67 7.76 9.61
CA GLY A 136 -8.51 7.38 10.45
C GLY A 136 -8.37 8.18 11.75
N SER A 137 -9.32 9.08 12.08
CA SER A 137 -9.20 10.03 13.22
C SER A 137 -10.12 9.73 14.40
N THR A 138 -10.89 8.65 14.35
CA THR A 138 -11.64 8.21 15.53
C THR A 138 -10.70 7.63 16.59
N GLN A 139 -11.13 7.63 17.86
CA GLN A 139 -10.32 7.06 18.95
C GLN A 139 -10.01 5.58 18.73
N GLU A 140 -10.99 4.80 18.28
CA GLU A 140 -10.82 3.39 17.96
C GLU A 140 -9.84 3.16 16.79
N ALA A 141 -9.92 3.98 15.75
CA ALA A 141 -8.99 3.90 14.62
C ALA A 141 -7.56 4.19 15.06
N GLN A 142 -7.35 5.22 15.89
CA GLN A 142 -6.03 5.58 16.41
C GLN A 142 -5.44 4.47 17.30
N LEU A 143 -6.23 3.85 18.17
CA LEU A 143 -5.80 2.70 18.97
C LEU A 143 -5.42 1.51 18.07
N ASN A 144 -6.28 1.14 17.12
CA ASN A 144 -6.02 0.03 16.21
C ASN A 144 -4.79 0.27 15.32
N ILE A 145 -4.58 1.51 14.85
CA ILE A 145 -3.37 1.90 14.10
C ILE A 145 -2.13 1.75 15.01
N GLY A 146 -2.22 2.22 16.26
CA GLY A 146 -1.14 2.09 17.24
C GLY A 146 -0.73 0.64 17.45
N ASP A 147 -1.68 -0.24 17.66
CA ASP A 147 -1.46 -1.69 17.85
C ASP A 147 -0.88 -2.36 16.60
N ASP A 148 -1.43 -2.07 15.42
CA ASP A 148 -0.96 -2.63 14.15
C ASP A 148 0.48 -2.19 13.85
N VAL A 149 0.78 -0.89 13.97
CA VAL A 149 2.12 -0.35 13.71
C VAL A 149 3.12 -0.88 14.72
N SER A 150 2.77 -0.91 16.02
CA SER A 150 3.63 -1.44 17.07
C SER A 150 3.94 -2.93 16.84
N SER A 151 2.95 -3.72 16.49
CA SER A 151 3.12 -5.14 16.16
C SER A 151 4.02 -5.37 14.95
N LYS A 152 3.85 -4.59 13.89
CA LYS A 152 4.71 -4.64 12.70
C LYS A 152 6.14 -4.24 13.00
N LEU A 153 6.32 -3.15 13.77
CA LEU A 153 7.64 -2.69 14.20
C LEU A 153 8.33 -3.76 15.06
N PHE A 154 7.62 -4.34 16.02
CA PHE A 154 8.13 -5.43 16.85
C PHE A 154 8.57 -6.63 15.98
N ASN A 155 7.73 -7.07 15.03
CA ASN A 155 8.09 -8.16 14.13
C ASN A 155 9.32 -7.84 13.24
N TYR A 156 9.47 -6.57 12.81
CA TYR A 156 10.68 -6.15 12.12
C TYR A 156 11.91 -6.17 13.02
N LEU A 157 11.80 -5.69 14.24
CA LEU A 157 12.90 -5.61 15.21
C LEU A 157 13.35 -7.00 15.65
N GLU A 158 12.45 -7.92 15.93
CA GLU A 158 12.72 -9.24 16.48
C GLU A 158 12.93 -10.33 15.43
N LYS A 159 12.22 -10.23 14.29
CA LYS A 159 12.21 -11.31 13.28
C LYS A 159 12.72 -10.88 11.92
N GLY A 160 12.93 -9.58 11.70
CA GLY A 160 13.28 -9.04 10.38
C GLY A 160 12.12 -9.08 9.37
N SER A 161 10.88 -9.26 9.84
CA SER A 161 9.72 -9.23 8.94
C SER A 161 9.42 -7.80 8.49
N SER A 162 9.33 -7.58 7.21
CA SER A 162 8.95 -6.29 6.60
C SER A 162 7.52 -6.28 6.05
N ILE A 163 6.70 -7.24 6.46
CA ILE A 163 5.29 -7.32 6.03
C ILE A 163 4.53 -6.06 6.44
N GLY A 164 3.84 -5.43 5.48
CA GLY A 164 3.15 -4.15 5.64
C GLY A 164 4.04 -2.91 5.47
N SER A 165 5.32 -3.07 5.09
CA SER A 165 6.21 -1.95 4.80
C SER A 165 6.00 -1.41 3.38
N HIS A 166 6.00 -0.07 3.24
CA HIS A 166 6.07 0.61 1.94
C HIS A 166 7.49 1.07 1.58
N SER A 167 8.38 1.18 2.57
CA SER A 167 9.74 1.71 2.38
C SER A 167 10.72 0.66 1.87
N ILE A 168 10.53 -0.58 2.24
CA ILE A 168 11.35 -1.72 1.82
C ILE A 168 10.43 -2.86 1.32
N PRO A 169 10.92 -3.73 0.42
CA PRO A 169 10.12 -4.86 -0.07
C PRO A 169 9.58 -5.74 1.07
N GLU A 170 8.32 -6.13 0.97
CA GLU A 170 7.70 -6.99 1.98
C GLU A 170 8.28 -8.39 1.92
N LEU A 171 8.85 -8.84 3.02
CA LEU A 171 9.49 -10.14 3.18
C LEU A 171 9.34 -10.65 4.60
N ALA A 172 9.12 -11.94 4.76
CA ALA A 172 9.26 -12.65 6.03
C ALA A 172 9.91 -14.00 5.80
N LEU A 173 10.89 -14.33 6.64
CA LEU A 173 11.50 -15.65 6.71
C LEU A 173 11.11 -16.27 8.05
N PRO A 174 10.53 -17.49 8.09
CA PRO A 174 10.23 -18.18 9.33
C PRO A 174 11.48 -18.26 10.23
N PRO A 175 11.35 -18.07 11.55
CA PRO A 175 12.50 -18.20 12.46
C PRO A 175 13.04 -19.62 12.44
N GLN A 176 14.36 -19.75 12.50
CA GLN A 176 15.07 -21.03 12.59
C GLN A 176 15.88 -21.08 13.88
N GLU A 177 15.62 -22.09 14.72
CA GLU A 177 16.37 -22.27 15.96
C GLU A 177 17.87 -22.52 15.73
N GLY A 178 18.68 -22.06 16.63
CA GLY A 178 20.13 -22.29 16.56
C GLY A 178 20.87 -21.38 15.59
N THR A 179 20.20 -20.42 14.97
CA THR A 179 20.78 -19.48 14.00
C THR A 179 20.84 -18.06 14.53
N HIS A 180 21.65 -17.22 13.90
CA HIS A 180 21.53 -15.77 13.95
C HIS A 180 21.05 -15.25 12.60
N ARG A 181 20.14 -14.29 12.64
CA ARG A 181 19.56 -13.69 11.45
C ARG A 181 20.26 -12.40 11.08
N ILE A 182 20.62 -12.23 9.83
CA ILE A 182 21.18 -10.99 9.29
C ILE A 182 20.19 -10.39 8.30
N LEU A 183 19.88 -9.12 8.51
CA LEU A 183 19.06 -8.30 7.65
C LEU A 183 19.98 -7.42 6.81
N HIS A 184 19.87 -7.48 5.50
CA HIS A 184 20.70 -6.72 4.58
C HIS A 184 19.83 -5.93 3.59
N ILE A 185 19.92 -4.63 3.63
CA ILE A 185 19.27 -3.70 2.71
C ILE A 185 20.32 -3.15 1.76
N HIS A 186 20.07 -3.18 0.46
CA HIS A 186 21.01 -2.74 -0.57
C HIS A 186 20.31 -2.06 -1.73
N HIS A 187 21.05 -1.29 -2.52
CA HIS A 187 20.58 -0.81 -3.80
C HIS A 187 20.30 -1.97 -4.74
N ASN A 188 19.16 -1.95 -5.44
CA ASN A 188 18.79 -3.01 -6.38
C ASN A 188 19.60 -2.89 -7.68
N VAL A 189 20.85 -3.35 -7.64
CA VAL A 189 21.75 -3.39 -8.80
C VAL A 189 22.28 -4.80 -9.02
N PRO A 190 22.57 -5.20 -10.28
CA PRO A 190 23.10 -6.52 -10.60
C PRO A 190 24.37 -6.85 -9.81
N GLY A 191 24.50 -8.10 -9.36
CA GLY A 191 25.70 -8.62 -8.73
C GLY A 191 25.73 -8.57 -7.21
N VAL A 192 24.90 -7.77 -6.53
CA VAL A 192 24.93 -7.63 -5.06
C VAL A 192 24.67 -8.96 -4.37
N LEU A 193 23.65 -9.72 -4.75
CA LEU A 193 23.36 -11.03 -4.15
C LEU A 193 24.48 -12.03 -4.42
N SER A 194 25.08 -12.02 -5.61
CA SER A 194 26.22 -12.84 -5.96
C SER A 194 27.43 -12.53 -5.07
N GLU A 195 27.69 -11.24 -4.82
CA GLU A 195 28.78 -10.83 -3.94
C GLU A 195 28.52 -11.24 -2.49
N ILE A 196 27.32 -11.06 -1.97
CA ILE A 196 26.91 -11.55 -0.64
C ILE A 196 27.25 -13.04 -0.50
N ASN A 197 26.76 -13.86 -1.43
CA ASN A 197 26.95 -15.30 -1.38
C ASN A 197 28.44 -15.70 -1.54
N THR A 198 29.17 -14.99 -2.39
CA THR A 198 30.61 -15.21 -2.59
C THR A 198 31.41 -14.89 -1.33
N GLN A 199 31.12 -13.78 -0.66
CA GLN A 199 31.80 -13.39 0.58
C GLN A 199 31.58 -14.43 1.69
N LEU A 200 30.33 -14.88 1.85
CA LEU A 200 30.02 -15.91 2.83
C LEU A 200 30.69 -17.26 2.51
N SER A 201 30.59 -17.69 1.28
CA SER A 201 31.21 -18.96 0.81
C SER A 201 32.73 -18.98 0.98
N LYS A 202 33.44 -17.93 0.54
CA LYS A 202 34.90 -17.81 0.71
C LYS A 202 35.34 -17.88 2.17
N ASN A 203 34.49 -17.43 3.08
CA ASN A 203 34.76 -17.48 4.53
C ASN A 203 34.16 -18.70 5.22
N LYS A 204 33.73 -19.71 4.45
CA LYS A 204 33.15 -20.99 4.93
C LYS A 204 31.93 -20.78 5.84
N ILE A 205 31.17 -19.72 5.60
CA ILE A 205 29.92 -19.42 6.32
C ILE A 205 28.78 -20.06 5.55
N ASN A 206 28.12 -21.03 6.17
CA ASN A 206 26.94 -21.68 5.59
C ASN A 206 25.70 -20.83 5.77
N ILE A 207 24.92 -20.72 4.70
CA ILE A 207 23.60 -20.08 4.69
C ILE A 207 22.57 -21.17 4.97
N LEU A 208 21.83 -21.03 6.06
CA LEU A 208 20.79 -21.98 6.50
C LEU A 208 19.43 -21.59 5.98
N GLY A 209 19.21 -20.30 5.74
CA GLY A 209 18.02 -19.76 5.09
C GLY A 209 18.34 -18.43 4.43
N GLN A 210 17.76 -18.17 3.26
CA GLN A 210 17.94 -16.92 2.54
C GLN A 210 16.70 -16.58 1.74
N TYR A 211 16.16 -15.37 1.97
CA TYR A 211 15.12 -14.80 1.15
C TYR A 211 15.54 -13.42 0.67
N LEU A 212 15.29 -13.16 -0.59
CA LEU A 212 15.46 -11.85 -1.23
C LEU A 212 14.14 -11.40 -1.83
N LYS A 213 13.80 -10.16 -1.60
CA LYS A 213 12.78 -9.44 -2.38
C LYS A 213 13.29 -8.07 -2.78
N THR A 214 12.96 -7.63 -3.99
CA THR A 214 13.39 -6.35 -4.55
C THR A 214 12.18 -5.52 -5.00
N ASN A 215 12.33 -4.21 -4.98
CA ASN A 215 11.56 -3.27 -5.77
C ASN A 215 12.52 -2.55 -6.74
N ASP A 216 12.07 -1.53 -7.44
CA ASP A 216 12.88 -0.82 -8.45
C ASP A 216 14.19 -0.23 -7.88
N ALA A 217 14.22 0.16 -6.61
CA ALA A 217 15.34 0.87 -5.99
C ALA A 217 16.13 0.02 -4.98
N ILE A 218 15.44 -0.86 -4.25
CA ILE A 218 15.98 -1.51 -3.04
C ILE A 218 15.81 -3.02 -3.11
N GLY A 219 16.83 -3.75 -2.70
CA GLY A 219 16.76 -5.16 -2.35
C GLY A 219 16.80 -5.33 -0.83
N TYR A 220 15.97 -6.22 -0.32
CA TYR A 220 15.96 -6.65 1.08
C TYR A 220 16.25 -8.15 1.15
N VAL A 221 17.34 -8.52 1.81
CA VAL A 221 17.75 -9.91 2.04
C VAL A 221 17.66 -10.22 3.53
N VAL A 222 17.03 -11.34 3.85
CA VAL A 222 17.05 -11.95 5.18
C VAL A 222 17.84 -13.25 5.07
N LEU A 223 18.86 -13.39 5.91
CA LEU A 223 19.80 -14.51 5.94
C LEU A 223 19.84 -15.12 7.33
N ASP A 224 19.75 -16.44 7.41
CA ASP A 224 20.04 -17.19 8.64
C ASP A 224 21.38 -17.91 8.48
N VAL A 225 22.30 -17.70 9.44
CA VAL A 225 23.64 -18.27 9.47
C VAL A 225 23.94 -18.92 10.82
N ASN A 226 24.96 -19.78 10.88
CA ASN A 226 25.41 -20.38 12.12
C ASN A 226 25.86 -19.33 13.14
N LYS A 227 25.47 -19.47 14.41
CA LYS A 227 25.77 -18.53 15.52
C LYS A 227 27.25 -18.19 15.62
N ASN A 228 28.11 -19.18 15.53
CA ASN A 228 29.55 -19.02 15.72
C ASN A 228 30.24 -18.14 14.69
N LEU A 229 29.67 -18.00 13.51
CA LEU A 229 30.25 -17.25 12.38
C LEU A 229 29.47 -15.96 12.06
N SER A 230 28.42 -15.66 12.81
CA SER A 230 27.50 -14.57 12.53
C SER A 230 28.14 -13.18 12.62
N LYS A 231 29.06 -12.95 13.57
CA LYS A 231 29.79 -11.67 13.68
C LYS A 231 30.70 -11.44 12.49
N ASN A 232 31.39 -12.48 12.02
CA ASN A 232 32.22 -12.39 10.83
C ASN A 232 31.35 -12.14 9.57
N ALA A 233 30.23 -12.85 9.44
CA ALA A 233 29.25 -12.61 8.37
C ALA A 233 28.78 -11.15 8.35
N LEU A 234 28.43 -10.58 9.49
CA LEU A 234 27.99 -9.19 9.61
C LEU A 234 29.03 -8.20 9.08
N GLU A 235 30.32 -8.38 9.46
CA GLU A 235 31.41 -7.51 9.02
C GLU A 235 31.71 -7.64 7.52
N LEU A 236 31.61 -8.82 6.96
CA LEU A 236 31.76 -9.06 5.52
C LEU A 236 30.64 -8.39 4.73
N LEU A 237 29.40 -8.56 5.16
CA LEU A 237 28.24 -8.03 4.48
C LEU A 237 28.15 -6.50 4.53
N ARG A 238 28.70 -5.86 5.57
CA ARG A 238 28.83 -4.40 5.63
C ARG A 238 29.71 -3.82 4.53
N LYS A 239 30.66 -4.60 4.01
CA LYS A 239 31.64 -4.18 2.97
C LYS A 239 31.17 -4.44 1.55
N VAL A 240 30.06 -5.15 1.37
CA VAL A 240 29.51 -5.43 0.04
C VAL A 240 29.11 -4.13 -0.64
N LYS A 241 29.53 -3.93 -1.87
CA LYS A 241 29.22 -2.72 -2.65
C LYS A 241 27.70 -2.60 -2.86
N GLY A 242 27.18 -1.42 -2.63
CA GLY A 242 25.73 -1.16 -2.73
C GLY A 242 24.95 -1.43 -1.44
N THR A 243 25.59 -1.88 -0.36
CA THR A 243 24.97 -2.01 0.96
C THR A 243 24.48 -0.65 1.48
N ILE A 244 23.22 -0.61 1.90
CA ILE A 244 22.61 0.56 2.58
C ILE A 244 22.65 0.33 4.09
N LYS A 245 22.21 -0.83 4.56
CA LYS A 245 22.14 -1.17 5.98
C LYS A 245 22.29 -2.67 6.19
N VAL A 246 23.03 -3.04 7.24
CA VAL A 246 23.09 -4.42 7.73
C VAL A 246 22.82 -4.44 9.22
N ARG A 247 22.00 -5.37 9.66
CA ARG A 247 21.66 -5.57 11.07
C ARG A 247 21.64 -7.06 11.38
N MET A 248 22.07 -7.45 12.57
CA MET A 248 21.97 -8.82 13.09
C MET A 248 20.94 -8.91 14.20
N LEU A 249 20.16 -9.97 14.18
CA LEU A 249 19.23 -10.41 15.22
C LEU A 249 19.81 -11.67 15.89
N TYR A 250 19.69 -11.75 17.20
CA TYR A 250 20.28 -12.82 18.04
C TYR A 250 19.23 -13.82 18.50
#